data_6e190d38043bdd7fd2867ff97e26558b
#
_entry.id   6e190d38043bdd7fd2867ff97e26558b
#
_cell.length_a   1.000
_cell.length_b   1.000
_cell.length_c   1.000
_cell.angle_alpha   90.00
_cell.angle_beta   90.00
_cell.angle_gamma   90.00
#
_symmetry.space_group_name_H-M   'P 1'
#
loop_
_entity.id
_entity.type
_entity.pdbx_description
1 polymer ?
#
loop_
_entity_poly.entity_id
_entity_poly.type
_entity_poly.pdbx_seq_one_letter_code
_entity_poly.pdbx_strand_id
1 'polypeptide(L)'
;MIRIPSADLWVIGVTILCGLILNVSSLIIYRLLFHPLRHIPGPLSARLTYGYQMYYDVYLGGLMPRQLSKLHQKYGPIVRIAPDRVHVDDPEFYKRLFGPREDFIKAKYYYGNLGISESIVTLQDSKAHRRLRNSLNPFFNPQAAIDQRPLVFDEIRKLLNTLGEKRNGTSLTNIQRTLGQLFVNLTCRTVFGLHEMSGEDAFTIFDGISGWFSSFNVALAFPLIPKIALKLPNWLTTRIVPGYLCILQNVRVCIAQCKSRMKGLGTFTQYDNVFDMLQVSEFGGHQLNETQLLHEAIELLAGGVLPTNTTACYAVYFILTHPRVLETLKRELAGLPKTTHGIPSCELSTDAPYLTAIVKETLRLRPAAGPGFLPRVVPPKGAFVNDTFIPGGTIVSTSLYSVNTNPNIFRDPMTFNPDRWLSPQSEDGEDWFVSFSKGPRMCLGKHISMLSISSVLAAVFSNFELTLDETDDETMEWRDQTLLVNKSHIMAFVTPINLSASLQEPATVVLPDLFVSWAATPVKLNPLYAIEAPKAELWFKEYVSFLKQSRSSP
;
A
#
# COMPACT_ATOMS: atom_id res chain seq x y z
N MET A 1 -22.35 -52.40 -5.37
CA MET A 1 -21.03 -51.85 -5.71
C MET A 1 -20.67 -52.35 -7.11
N ILE A 2 -20.72 -51.49 -8.11
CA ILE A 2 -20.30 -51.80 -9.48
C ILE A 2 -18.77 -51.84 -9.47
N ARG A 3 -18.17 -53.04 -9.58
CA ARG A 3 -16.71 -53.15 -9.81
C ARG A 3 -16.41 -52.77 -11.27
N ILE A 4 -15.85 -51.60 -11.48
CA ILE A 4 -15.28 -51.23 -12.79
C ILE A 4 -14.01 -52.08 -12.96
N PRO A 5 -13.87 -52.84 -14.07
CA PRO A 5 -12.65 -53.61 -14.34
C PRO A 5 -11.42 -52.69 -14.41
N SER A 6 -10.29 -53.16 -13.92
CA SER A 6 -9.04 -52.35 -13.90
C SER A 6 -8.56 -51.93 -15.30
N ALA A 7 -8.88 -52.69 -16.31
CA ALA A 7 -8.61 -52.37 -17.71
C ALA A 7 -9.37 -51.12 -18.19
N ASP A 8 -10.64 -50.95 -17.78
CA ASP A 8 -11.46 -49.79 -18.16
C ASP A 8 -10.96 -48.50 -17.49
N LEU A 9 -10.49 -48.61 -16.22
CA LEU A 9 -9.87 -47.46 -15.52
C LEU A 9 -8.59 -46.97 -16.22
N TRP A 10 -7.80 -47.90 -16.76
CA TRP A 10 -6.58 -47.58 -17.50
C TRP A 10 -6.89 -46.88 -18.84
N VAL A 11 -7.86 -47.38 -19.59
CA VAL A 11 -8.33 -46.78 -20.84
C VAL A 11 -8.90 -45.37 -20.59
N ILE A 12 -9.72 -45.21 -19.54
CA ILE A 12 -10.24 -43.90 -19.14
C ILE A 12 -9.08 -42.94 -18.80
N GLY A 13 -8.11 -43.38 -18.02
CA GLY A 13 -6.94 -42.58 -17.65
C GLY A 13 -6.12 -42.11 -18.85
N VAL A 14 -5.83 -43.02 -19.80
CA VAL A 14 -5.12 -42.69 -21.05
C VAL A 14 -5.93 -41.73 -21.90
N THR A 15 -7.24 -41.94 -22.03
CA THR A 15 -8.11 -41.05 -22.82
C THR A 15 -8.14 -39.65 -22.24
N ILE A 16 -8.26 -39.51 -20.92
CA ILE A 16 -8.20 -38.21 -20.23
C ILE A 16 -6.84 -37.57 -20.46
N LEU A 17 -5.74 -38.28 -20.33
CA LEU A 17 -4.39 -37.78 -20.52
C LEU A 17 -4.17 -37.29 -21.97
N CYS A 18 -4.58 -38.09 -22.96
CA CYS A 18 -4.52 -37.69 -24.38
C CYS A 18 -5.37 -36.45 -24.65
N GLY A 19 -6.58 -36.38 -24.08
CA GLY A 19 -7.44 -35.19 -24.18
C GLY A 19 -6.79 -33.94 -23.57
N LEU A 20 -6.14 -34.07 -22.41
CA LEU A 20 -5.39 -32.98 -21.78
C LEU A 20 -4.20 -32.52 -22.65
N ILE A 21 -3.42 -33.46 -23.18
CA ILE A 21 -2.27 -33.14 -24.05
C ILE A 21 -2.74 -32.42 -25.32
N LEU A 22 -3.78 -32.90 -25.98
CA LEU A 22 -4.36 -32.25 -27.15
C LEU A 22 -4.87 -30.84 -26.83
N ASN A 23 -5.57 -30.67 -25.72
CA ASN A 23 -6.06 -29.36 -25.28
C ASN A 23 -4.92 -28.39 -25.03
N VAL A 24 -3.89 -28.80 -24.27
CA VAL A 24 -2.71 -27.96 -23.98
C VAL A 24 -1.96 -27.63 -25.26
N SER A 25 -1.75 -28.60 -26.15
CA SER A 25 -1.06 -28.37 -27.45
C SER A 25 -1.84 -27.40 -28.34
N SER A 26 -3.14 -27.58 -28.45
CA SER A 26 -4.03 -26.65 -29.18
C SER A 26 -3.95 -25.24 -28.63
N LEU A 27 -3.98 -25.09 -27.30
CA LEU A 27 -3.88 -23.80 -26.63
C LEU A 27 -2.53 -23.12 -26.89
N ILE A 28 -1.42 -23.88 -26.86
CA ILE A 28 -0.08 -23.39 -27.17
C ILE A 28 -0.03 -22.89 -28.61
N ILE A 29 -0.49 -23.70 -29.58
CA ILE A 29 -0.53 -23.36 -30.99
C ILE A 29 -1.37 -22.09 -31.19
N TYR A 30 -2.57 -22.03 -30.62
CA TYR A 30 -3.41 -20.83 -30.69
C TYR A 30 -2.70 -19.61 -30.18
N ARG A 31 -2.10 -19.67 -28.97
CA ARG A 31 -1.43 -18.54 -28.31
C ARG A 31 -0.21 -18.02 -29.06
N LEU A 32 0.48 -18.88 -29.79
CA LEU A 32 1.65 -18.51 -30.59
C LEU A 32 1.30 -17.98 -31.97
N LEU A 33 0.35 -18.63 -32.66
CA LEU A 33 0.13 -18.42 -34.10
C LEU A 33 -1.13 -17.60 -34.38
N PHE A 34 -2.20 -17.77 -33.60
CA PHE A 34 -3.52 -17.23 -33.90
C PHE A 34 -4.01 -16.18 -32.92
N HIS A 35 -3.33 -16.01 -31.78
CA HIS A 35 -3.77 -15.03 -30.77
C HIS A 35 -3.65 -13.60 -31.31
N PRO A 36 -4.64 -12.70 -31.05
CA PRO A 36 -4.60 -11.30 -31.51
C PRO A 36 -3.33 -10.54 -31.08
N LEU A 37 -2.74 -10.90 -29.92
CA LEU A 37 -1.49 -10.30 -29.41
C LEU A 37 -0.21 -11.02 -29.88
N ARG A 38 -0.24 -11.86 -30.93
CA ARG A 38 0.94 -12.61 -31.39
C ARG A 38 2.08 -11.69 -31.85
N HIS A 39 1.75 -10.51 -32.37
CA HIS A 39 2.69 -9.51 -32.85
C HIS A 39 3.39 -8.73 -31.74
N ILE A 40 2.83 -8.72 -30.50
CA ILE A 40 3.43 -8.01 -29.38
C ILE A 40 4.55 -8.86 -28.79
N PRO A 41 5.78 -8.28 -28.67
CA PRO A 41 6.94 -8.99 -28.15
C PRO A 41 6.81 -9.28 -26.64
N GLY A 42 7.55 -10.29 -26.16
CA GLY A 42 7.60 -10.66 -24.75
C GLY A 42 8.18 -12.05 -24.54
N PRO A 43 8.47 -12.43 -23.29
CA PRO A 43 8.98 -13.76 -22.96
C PRO A 43 8.05 -14.86 -23.46
N LEU A 44 8.61 -15.95 -24.00
CA LEU A 44 7.81 -17.07 -24.51
C LEU A 44 6.88 -17.65 -23.44
N SER A 45 7.39 -17.83 -22.21
CA SER A 45 6.60 -18.29 -21.08
C SER A 45 5.42 -17.36 -20.74
N ALA A 46 5.61 -16.04 -20.84
CA ALA A 46 4.54 -15.06 -20.65
C ALA A 46 3.48 -15.13 -21.77
N ARG A 47 3.91 -15.35 -23.02
CA ARG A 47 2.99 -15.53 -24.14
C ARG A 47 2.14 -16.79 -24.01
N LEU A 48 2.68 -17.84 -23.37
CA LEU A 48 2.05 -19.15 -23.21
C LEU A 48 1.22 -19.29 -21.94
N THR A 49 1.66 -18.72 -20.81
CA THR A 49 1.03 -18.98 -19.52
C THR A 49 1.03 -17.71 -18.63
N TYR A 50 0.16 -17.69 -17.60
CA TYR A 50 0.23 -16.71 -16.53
C TYR A 50 1.37 -17.00 -15.53
N GLY A 51 2.01 -18.17 -15.65
CA GLY A 51 3.07 -18.62 -14.74
C GLY A 51 4.27 -17.67 -14.69
N TYR A 52 4.56 -16.96 -15.80
CA TYR A 52 5.62 -15.96 -15.79
C TYR A 52 5.35 -14.84 -14.79
N GLN A 53 4.18 -14.22 -14.86
CA GLN A 53 3.78 -13.17 -13.92
C GLN A 53 3.69 -13.72 -12.50
N MET A 54 3.05 -14.90 -12.32
CA MET A 54 2.93 -15.55 -11.00
C MET A 54 4.28 -15.85 -10.34
N TYR A 55 5.30 -16.19 -11.12
CA TYR A 55 6.65 -16.40 -10.60
C TYR A 55 7.21 -15.15 -9.92
N TYR A 56 7.08 -13.97 -10.56
CA TYR A 56 7.57 -12.72 -9.99
C TYR A 56 6.67 -12.15 -8.90
N ASP A 57 5.35 -12.27 -9.03
CA ASP A 57 4.40 -11.68 -8.10
C ASP A 57 4.19 -12.54 -6.85
N VAL A 58 4.09 -13.88 -7.02
CA VAL A 58 3.80 -14.80 -5.92
C VAL A 58 5.07 -15.45 -5.38
N TYR A 59 5.82 -16.17 -6.22
CA TYR A 59 6.98 -16.93 -5.76
C TYR A 59 8.14 -16.03 -5.29
N LEU A 60 8.43 -14.95 -6.03
CA LEU A 60 9.43 -13.95 -5.65
C LEU A 60 8.86 -12.80 -4.81
N GLY A 61 7.56 -12.84 -4.46
CA GLY A 61 6.92 -11.95 -3.51
C GLY A 61 6.76 -10.51 -4.00
N GLY A 62 6.47 -10.28 -5.30
CA GLY A 62 6.18 -8.92 -5.83
C GLY A 62 7.36 -8.22 -6.50
N LEU A 63 8.22 -8.98 -7.20
CA LEU A 63 9.37 -8.42 -7.95
C LEU A 63 9.04 -8.07 -9.42
N MET A 64 7.81 -8.25 -9.87
CA MET A 64 7.45 -7.99 -11.27
C MET A 64 7.76 -6.55 -11.73
N PRO A 65 7.56 -5.47 -10.93
CA PRO A 65 7.90 -4.11 -11.37
C PRO A 65 9.37 -3.94 -11.77
N ARG A 66 10.28 -4.57 -11.03
CA ARG A 66 11.73 -4.55 -11.36
C ARG A 66 12.03 -5.37 -12.62
N GLN A 67 11.30 -6.45 -12.83
CA GLN A 67 11.44 -7.27 -14.03
C GLN A 67 10.90 -6.54 -15.26
N LEU A 68 9.85 -5.72 -15.12
CA LEU A 68 9.31 -4.90 -16.22
C LEU A 68 10.37 -3.98 -16.83
N SER A 69 11.18 -3.30 -16.01
CA SER A 69 12.27 -2.45 -16.53
C SER A 69 13.22 -3.22 -17.43
N LYS A 70 13.61 -4.46 -17.04
CA LYS A 70 14.46 -5.34 -17.86
C LYS A 70 13.76 -5.79 -19.14
N LEU A 71 12.46 -6.06 -19.07
CA LEU A 71 11.68 -6.46 -20.24
C LEU A 71 11.56 -5.32 -21.24
N HIS A 72 11.30 -4.09 -20.79
CA HIS A 72 11.24 -2.93 -21.68
C HIS A 72 12.58 -2.59 -22.32
N GLN A 73 13.69 -2.74 -21.60
CA GLN A 73 15.03 -2.63 -22.20
C GLN A 73 15.26 -3.64 -23.33
N LYS A 74 14.72 -4.87 -23.18
CA LYS A 74 14.92 -5.95 -24.16
C LYS A 74 13.93 -5.91 -25.32
N TYR A 75 12.66 -5.61 -25.06
CA TYR A 75 11.57 -5.80 -26.02
C TYR A 75 10.94 -4.49 -26.51
N GLY A 76 11.36 -3.34 -25.96
CA GLY A 76 10.81 -2.03 -26.28
C GLY A 76 9.63 -1.61 -25.40
N PRO A 77 8.94 -0.51 -25.76
CA PRO A 77 7.95 0.13 -24.89
C PRO A 77 6.66 -0.66 -24.68
N ILE A 78 6.41 -1.71 -25.46
CA ILE A 78 5.20 -2.53 -25.37
C ILE A 78 5.60 -3.98 -25.21
N VAL A 79 5.23 -4.60 -24.09
CA VAL A 79 5.64 -5.97 -23.75
C VAL A 79 4.44 -6.82 -23.34
N ARG A 80 4.30 -8.01 -23.96
CA ARG A 80 3.31 -9.01 -23.55
C ARG A 80 3.79 -9.75 -22.31
N ILE A 81 3.12 -9.56 -21.18
CA ILE A 81 3.51 -10.07 -19.86
C ILE A 81 2.69 -11.28 -19.39
N ALA A 82 1.56 -11.54 -20.07
CA ALA A 82 0.74 -12.74 -19.90
C ALA A 82 -0.05 -12.99 -21.19
N PRO A 83 -0.76 -14.12 -21.36
CA PRO A 83 -1.44 -14.42 -22.62
C PRO A 83 -2.38 -13.32 -23.14
N ASP A 84 -3.07 -12.61 -22.24
CA ASP A 84 -4.04 -11.55 -22.53
C ASP A 84 -3.64 -10.18 -21.99
N ARG A 85 -2.37 -10.03 -21.51
CA ARG A 85 -1.91 -8.82 -20.79
C ARG A 85 -0.70 -8.21 -21.44
N VAL A 86 -0.76 -6.90 -21.57
CA VAL A 86 0.31 -6.07 -22.12
C VAL A 86 0.70 -5.00 -21.11
N HIS A 87 2.00 -4.81 -20.92
CA HIS A 87 2.52 -3.68 -20.18
C HIS A 87 3.12 -2.66 -21.14
N VAL A 88 2.83 -1.38 -20.90
CA VAL A 88 3.29 -0.26 -21.71
C VAL A 88 4.14 0.67 -20.85
N ASP A 89 5.35 0.92 -21.30
CA ASP A 89 6.29 1.89 -20.73
C ASP A 89 6.37 3.11 -21.65
N ASP A 90 5.32 3.92 -21.62
CA ASP A 90 5.17 5.13 -22.40
C ASP A 90 4.44 6.18 -21.56
N PRO A 91 5.09 7.30 -21.20
CA PRO A 91 4.49 8.34 -20.38
C PRO A 91 3.24 8.99 -21.02
N GLU A 92 3.23 9.22 -22.32
CA GLU A 92 2.07 9.82 -22.97
C GLU A 92 0.88 8.83 -23.00
N PHE A 93 1.16 7.55 -23.18
CA PHE A 93 0.11 6.53 -23.04
C PHE A 93 -0.42 6.47 -21.59
N TYR A 94 0.44 6.68 -20.58
CA TYR A 94 -0.01 6.80 -19.19
C TYR A 94 -1.06 7.91 -19.03
N LYS A 95 -0.80 9.12 -19.56
CA LYS A 95 -1.77 10.23 -19.51
C LYS A 95 -3.09 9.88 -20.19
N ARG A 96 -3.04 9.15 -21.30
CA ARG A 96 -4.23 8.69 -22.03
C ARG A 96 -5.00 7.62 -21.23
N LEU A 97 -4.31 6.62 -20.69
CA LEU A 97 -4.90 5.49 -19.97
C LEU A 97 -5.70 5.95 -18.73
N PHE A 98 -5.24 6.99 -18.04
CA PHE A 98 -5.89 7.54 -16.86
C PHE A 98 -6.65 8.84 -17.14
N GLY A 99 -6.58 9.37 -18.32
CA GLY A 99 -7.27 10.59 -18.74
C GLY A 99 -8.79 10.43 -18.85
N PRO A 100 -9.53 11.58 -18.93
CA PRO A 100 -10.99 11.56 -18.98
C PRO A 100 -11.58 11.17 -20.33
N ARG A 101 -10.77 11.10 -21.39
CA ARG A 101 -11.23 11.02 -22.78
C ARG A 101 -11.36 9.61 -23.35
N GLU A 102 -10.78 8.61 -22.70
CA GLU A 102 -10.80 7.23 -23.19
C GLU A 102 -11.49 6.30 -22.19
N ASP A 103 -12.33 5.36 -22.71
CA ASP A 103 -13.15 4.46 -21.91
C ASP A 103 -12.38 3.20 -21.46
N PHE A 104 -11.18 3.38 -20.93
CA PHE A 104 -10.43 2.30 -20.30
C PHE A 104 -11.02 1.95 -18.95
N ILE A 105 -11.72 0.83 -18.87
CA ILE A 105 -12.34 0.38 -17.61
C ILE A 105 -11.35 -0.42 -16.75
N LYS A 106 -11.56 -0.44 -15.45
CA LYS A 106 -10.75 -1.24 -14.50
C LYS A 106 -10.87 -2.72 -14.82
N ALA A 107 -9.75 -3.45 -14.83
CA ALA A 107 -9.72 -4.86 -15.14
C ALA A 107 -10.30 -5.71 -13.99
N LYS A 108 -11.37 -6.46 -14.27
CA LYS A 108 -12.12 -7.23 -13.27
C LYS A 108 -11.27 -8.25 -12.53
N TYR A 109 -10.31 -8.90 -13.23
CA TYR A 109 -9.45 -9.90 -12.60
C TYR A 109 -8.62 -9.35 -11.44
N TYR A 110 -8.26 -8.06 -11.51
CA TYR A 110 -7.48 -7.38 -10.49
C TYR A 110 -8.40 -6.77 -9.42
N TYR A 111 -9.21 -5.79 -9.81
CA TYR A 111 -10.04 -5.04 -8.87
C TYR A 111 -11.17 -5.86 -8.24
N GLY A 112 -11.71 -6.87 -8.93
CA GLY A 112 -12.77 -7.74 -8.41
C GLY A 112 -12.28 -8.81 -7.41
N ASN A 113 -10.95 -9.02 -7.32
CA ASN A 113 -10.37 -10.03 -6.42
C ASN A 113 -9.68 -9.41 -5.18
N LEU A 114 -9.80 -8.10 -4.98
CA LEU A 114 -9.25 -7.43 -3.79
C LEU A 114 -10.04 -7.70 -2.49
N GLY A 115 -11.13 -8.45 -2.53
CA GLY A 115 -11.96 -8.74 -1.36
C GLY A 115 -12.98 -7.65 -1.00
N ILE A 116 -12.91 -6.49 -1.65
CA ILE A 116 -13.76 -5.30 -1.43
C ILE A 116 -14.40 -4.84 -2.75
N SER A 117 -15.02 -5.76 -3.47
CA SER A 117 -15.44 -5.60 -4.87
C SER A 117 -16.45 -4.48 -5.16
N GLU A 118 -17.04 -3.89 -4.14
CA GLU A 118 -18.06 -2.83 -4.25
C GLU A 118 -17.60 -1.49 -3.67
N SER A 119 -16.29 -1.28 -3.45
CA SER A 119 -15.73 -0.01 -2.97
C SER A 119 -15.38 0.94 -4.12
N ILE A 120 -15.18 2.22 -3.82
CA ILE A 120 -14.79 3.26 -4.78
C ILE A 120 -13.54 2.87 -5.59
N VAL A 121 -12.57 2.17 -4.96
CA VAL A 121 -11.34 1.74 -5.65
C VAL A 121 -11.60 0.60 -6.62
N THR A 122 -12.63 -0.21 -6.41
CA THR A 122 -12.92 -1.40 -7.21
C THR A 122 -14.02 -1.19 -8.23
N LEU A 123 -14.88 -0.18 -8.07
CA LEU A 123 -15.98 0.13 -9.00
C LEU A 123 -15.48 0.28 -10.43
N GLN A 124 -16.00 -0.55 -11.34
CA GLN A 124 -15.69 -0.50 -12.78
C GLN A 124 -16.55 0.53 -13.50
N ASP A 125 -17.85 0.59 -13.18
CA ASP A 125 -18.78 1.55 -13.78
C ASP A 125 -18.35 2.99 -13.47
N SER A 126 -18.10 3.76 -14.54
CA SER A 126 -17.61 5.13 -14.43
C SER A 126 -18.66 6.10 -13.88
N LYS A 127 -19.97 5.83 -14.12
CA LYS A 127 -21.05 6.70 -13.62
C LYS A 127 -21.27 6.45 -12.12
N ALA A 128 -21.31 5.19 -11.69
CA ALA A 128 -21.41 4.84 -10.27
C ALA A 128 -20.21 5.38 -9.48
N HIS A 129 -19.00 5.19 -9.98
CA HIS A 129 -17.79 5.75 -9.37
C HIS A 129 -17.88 7.29 -9.25
N ARG A 130 -18.28 7.99 -10.31
CA ARG A 130 -18.38 9.46 -10.30
C ARG A 130 -19.38 9.95 -9.25
N ARG A 131 -20.54 9.30 -9.13
CA ARG A 131 -21.53 9.64 -8.11
C ARG A 131 -20.95 9.50 -6.70
N LEU A 132 -20.40 8.34 -6.39
CA LEU A 132 -19.80 8.07 -5.08
C LEU A 132 -18.64 9.03 -4.79
N ARG A 133 -17.74 9.26 -5.77
CA ARG A 133 -16.64 10.21 -5.63
C ARG A 133 -17.12 11.63 -5.34
N ASN A 134 -18.15 12.10 -6.01
CA ASN A 134 -18.67 13.45 -5.79
C ASN A 134 -19.21 13.64 -4.36
N SER A 135 -19.81 12.61 -3.78
CA SER A 135 -20.26 12.65 -2.38
C SER A 135 -19.10 12.59 -1.38
N LEU A 136 -18.00 11.93 -1.72
CA LEU A 136 -16.81 11.87 -0.88
C LEU A 136 -15.93 13.13 -0.98
N ASN A 137 -15.90 13.79 -2.13
CA ASN A 137 -15.03 14.96 -2.37
C ASN A 137 -15.11 16.08 -1.30
N PRO A 138 -16.26 16.42 -0.70
CA PRO A 138 -16.31 17.43 0.34
C PRO A 138 -15.40 17.14 1.54
N PHE A 139 -15.13 15.87 1.85
CA PHE A 139 -14.30 15.44 2.98
C PHE A 139 -12.81 15.34 2.64
N PHE A 140 -12.44 15.38 1.35
CA PHE A 140 -11.08 15.12 0.89
C PHE A 140 -10.50 16.22 -0.01
N ASN A 141 -11.21 17.33 -0.21
CA ASN A 141 -10.72 18.47 -0.97
C ASN A 141 -9.62 19.23 -0.19
N PRO A 142 -8.90 20.19 -0.81
CA PRO A 142 -7.85 20.94 -0.14
C PRO A 142 -8.30 21.64 1.14
N GLN A 143 -9.50 22.27 1.13
CA GLN A 143 -10.04 22.95 2.29
C GLN A 143 -10.35 21.98 3.44
N ALA A 144 -10.99 20.83 3.13
CA ALA A 144 -11.26 19.79 4.12
C ALA A 144 -9.97 19.25 4.77
N ALA A 145 -8.88 19.16 4.04
CA ALA A 145 -7.59 18.77 4.62
C ALA A 145 -7.09 19.83 5.62
N ILE A 146 -7.24 21.13 5.29
CA ILE A 146 -6.89 22.23 6.22
C ILE A 146 -7.79 22.18 7.46
N ASP A 147 -9.09 21.98 7.30
CA ASP A 147 -10.05 21.90 8.40
C ASP A 147 -9.77 20.70 9.34
N GLN A 148 -9.15 19.64 8.84
CA GLN A 148 -8.71 18.48 9.61
C GLN A 148 -7.35 18.67 10.31
N ARG A 149 -6.64 19.78 10.11
CA ARG A 149 -5.35 20.06 10.76
C ARG A 149 -5.38 19.92 12.29
N PRO A 150 -6.40 20.37 13.02
CA PRO A 150 -6.47 20.17 14.47
C PRO A 150 -6.46 18.68 14.88
N LEU A 151 -7.13 17.81 14.11
CA LEU A 151 -7.12 16.36 14.35
C LEU A 151 -5.72 15.78 14.11
N VAL A 152 -5.07 16.19 13.04
CA VAL A 152 -3.69 15.77 12.72
C VAL A 152 -2.73 16.19 13.84
N PHE A 153 -2.83 17.43 14.33
CA PHE A 153 -1.97 17.96 15.40
C PHE A 153 -2.23 17.28 16.74
N ASP A 154 -3.46 16.91 17.04
CA ASP A 154 -3.79 16.16 18.26
C ASP A 154 -3.14 14.76 18.25
N GLU A 155 -3.22 14.03 17.14
CA GLU A 155 -2.56 12.73 17.02
C GLU A 155 -1.03 12.84 17.02
N ILE A 156 -0.46 13.89 16.40
CA ILE A 156 0.99 14.18 16.48
C ILE A 156 1.42 14.48 17.90
N ARG A 157 0.65 15.25 18.68
CA ARG A 157 0.95 15.53 20.09
C ARG A 157 1.03 14.23 20.90
N LYS A 158 0.11 13.29 20.68
CA LYS A 158 0.15 11.96 21.31
C LYS A 158 1.41 11.18 20.92
N LEU A 159 1.76 11.21 19.63
CA LEU A 159 3.00 10.60 19.13
C LEU A 159 4.24 11.18 19.82
N LEU A 160 4.35 12.53 19.91
CA LEU A 160 5.49 13.19 20.54
C LEU A 160 5.59 12.83 22.03
N ASN A 161 4.46 12.75 22.75
CA ASN A 161 4.42 12.29 24.13
C ASN A 161 4.93 10.84 24.25
N THR A 162 4.41 9.93 23.42
CA THR A 162 4.83 8.51 23.42
C THR A 162 6.32 8.35 23.14
N LEU A 163 6.88 9.14 22.22
CA LEU A 163 8.32 9.12 21.92
C LEU A 163 9.15 9.76 23.04
N GLY A 164 8.60 10.77 23.75
CA GLY A 164 9.28 11.49 24.82
C GLY A 164 9.20 10.84 26.21
N GLU A 165 8.20 9.99 26.46
CA GLU A 165 7.96 9.38 27.80
C GLU A 165 8.99 8.33 28.23
N LYS A 166 9.83 7.86 27.33
CA LYS A 166 10.86 6.86 27.67
C LYS A 166 12.00 7.49 28.45
N ARG A 167 11.96 7.31 29.76
CA ARG A 167 12.69 8.01 30.85
C ARG A 167 14.23 8.04 30.77
N ASN A 168 14.90 7.38 29.85
CA ASN A 168 16.38 7.30 29.79
C ASN A 168 16.99 7.99 28.56
N GLY A 169 16.32 8.96 27.99
CA GLY A 169 16.85 9.81 26.91
C GLY A 169 16.82 9.19 25.52
N THR A 170 17.30 7.97 25.34
CA THR A 170 17.33 7.28 24.03
C THR A 170 16.53 5.99 24.07
N SER A 171 15.65 5.77 23.09
CA SER A 171 14.85 4.55 23.03
C SER A 171 14.83 3.94 21.64
N LEU A 172 15.09 2.64 21.55
CA LEU A 172 14.87 1.89 20.32
C LEU A 172 13.36 1.79 20.02
N THR A 173 12.97 2.25 18.85
CA THR A 173 11.57 2.38 18.45
C THR A 173 11.34 1.78 17.07
N ASN A 174 10.27 0.98 16.96
CA ASN A 174 9.76 0.57 15.66
C ASN A 174 8.96 1.73 15.04
N ILE A 175 9.61 2.50 14.18
CA ILE A 175 9.04 3.69 13.54
C ILE A 175 7.80 3.34 12.74
N GLN A 176 7.84 2.25 11.98
CA GLN A 176 6.73 1.84 11.11
C GLN A 176 5.46 1.54 11.92
N ARG A 177 5.59 0.84 13.04
CA ARG A 177 4.45 0.47 13.89
C ARG A 177 3.92 1.67 14.66
N THR A 178 4.83 2.52 15.14
CA THR A 178 4.47 3.74 15.89
C THR A 178 3.73 4.76 15.00
N LEU A 179 4.23 5.01 13.78
CA LEU A 179 3.52 5.85 12.82
C LEU A 179 2.23 5.18 12.33
N GLY A 180 2.24 3.86 12.18
CA GLY A 180 1.04 3.08 11.83
C GLY A 180 -0.11 3.31 12.80
N GLN A 181 0.16 3.32 14.10
CA GLN A 181 -0.83 3.65 15.13
C GLN A 181 -1.42 5.05 14.94
N LEU A 182 -0.56 6.04 14.71
CA LEU A 182 -1.01 7.43 14.44
C LEU A 182 -1.96 7.47 13.24
N PHE A 183 -1.58 6.85 12.12
CA PHE A 183 -2.42 6.90 10.91
C PHE A 183 -3.71 6.08 11.04
N VAL A 184 -3.73 5.00 11.83
CA VAL A 184 -4.98 4.29 12.17
C VAL A 184 -5.90 5.22 12.96
N ASN A 185 -5.41 5.85 14.02
CA ASN A 185 -6.21 6.75 14.85
C ASN A 185 -6.74 7.93 14.04
N LEU A 186 -5.87 8.60 13.27
CA LEU A 186 -6.26 9.72 12.41
C LEU A 186 -7.34 9.30 11.42
N THR A 187 -7.19 8.16 10.75
CA THR A 187 -8.16 7.66 9.76
C THR A 187 -9.48 7.29 10.42
N CYS A 188 -9.45 6.63 11.59
CA CYS A 188 -10.66 6.31 12.34
C CYS A 188 -11.42 7.55 12.79
N ARG A 189 -10.72 8.60 13.21
CA ARG A 189 -11.33 9.90 13.57
C ARG A 189 -11.94 10.59 12.35
N THR A 190 -11.22 10.65 11.25
CA THR A 190 -11.67 11.32 10.01
C THR A 190 -12.82 10.57 9.34
N VAL A 191 -12.73 9.25 9.22
CA VAL A 191 -13.70 8.44 8.49
C VAL A 191 -14.92 8.12 9.33
N PHE A 192 -14.72 7.67 10.57
CA PHE A 192 -15.80 7.17 11.44
C PHE A 192 -16.19 8.14 12.55
N GLY A 193 -15.46 9.25 12.75
CA GLY A 193 -15.69 10.19 13.86
C GLY A 193 -15.48 9.54 15.23
N LEU A 194 -14.62 8.54 15.35
CA LEU A 194 -14.30 7.86 16.60
C LEU A 194 -13.32 8.72 17.40
N HIS A 195 -13.61 8.97 18.68
CA HIS A 195 -12.80 9.91 19.46
C HIS A 195 -11.42 9.37 19.80
N GLU A 196 -11.32 8.10 20.16
CA GLU A 196 -10.03 7.49 20.50
C GLU A 196 -10.09 5.96 20.42
N MET A 197 -9.02 5.36 19.91
CA MET A 197 -8.81 3.92 19.99
C MET A 197 -7.68 3.65 20.98
N SER A 198 -7.75 2.53 21.70
CA SER A 198 -6.61 2.10 22.52
C SER A 198 -5.38 1.87 21.62
N GLY A 199 -4.19 2.07 22.17
CA GLY A 199 -2.96 1.81 21.41
C GLY A 199 -2.88 0.37 20.91
N GLU A 200 -3.39 -0.59 21.67
CA GLU A 200 -3.41 -2.02 21.32
C GLU A 200 -4.38 -2.30 20.16
N ASP A 201 -5.57 -1.69 20.17
CA ASP A 201 -6.54 -1.84 19.07
C ASP A 201 -5.99 -1.24 17.76
N ALA A 202 -5.35 -0.06 17.85
CA ALA A 202 -4.74 0.57 16.68
C ALA A 202 -3.59 -0.27 16.09
N PHE A 203 -2.75 -0.88 16.94
CA PHE A 203 -1.73 -1.82 16.46
C PHE A 203 -2.34 -3.07 15.83
N THR A 204 -3.40 -3.61 16.41
CA THR A 204 -4.11 -4.77 15.89
C THR A 204 -4.70 -4.49 14.50
N ILE A 205 -5.28 -3.31 14.30
CA ILE A 205 -5.79 -2.87 12.99
C ILE A 205 -4.64 -2.71 11.99
N PHE A 206 -3.55 -2.05 12.38
CA PHE A 206 -2.39 -1.84 11.52
C PHE A 206 -1.78 -3.16 11.06
N ASP A 207 -1.54 -4.09 12.00
CA ASP A 207 -1.00 -5.42 11.71
C ASP A 207 -1.98 -6.23 10.83
N GLY A 208 -3.29 -6.08 11.07
CA GLY A 208 -4.34 -6.67 10.25
C GLY A 208 -4.32 -6.18 8.79
N ILE A 209 -4.21 -4.86 8.58
CA ILE A 209 -4.11 -4.27 7.24
C ILE A 209 -2.85 -4.78 6.54
N SER A 210 -1.71 -4.74 7.22
CA SER A 210 -0.43 -5.20 6.67
C SER A 210 -0.46 -6.68 6.28
N GLY A 211 -1.02 -7.53 7.16
CA GLY A 211 -1.20 -8.95 6.89
C GLY A 211 -2.14 -9.24 5.72
N TRP A 212 -3.22 -8.48 5.58
CA TRP A 212 -4.14 -8.62 4.45
C TRP A 212 -3.43 -8.31 3.11
N PHE A 213 -2.73 -7.18 3.02
CA PHE A 213 -2.00 -6.81 1.81
C PHE A 213 -0.88 -7.80 1.47
N SER A 214 -0.23 -8.43 2.45
CA SER A 214 0.80 -9.45 2.19
C SER A 214 0.27 -10.69 1.43
N SER A 215 -1.04 -10.92 1.44
CA SER A 215 -1.69 -12.05 0.74
C SER A 215 -2.26 -11.69 -0.64
N PHE A 216 -2.20 -10.43 -1.07
CA PHE A 216 -2.86 -9.98 -2.31
C PHE A 216 -2.38 -10.65 -3.58
N ASN A 217 -1.07 -10.81 -3.76
CA ASN A 217 -0.55 -11.46 -4.96
C ASN A 217 -1.03 -12.90 -5.08
N VAL A 218 -1.17 -13.62 -3.95
CA VAL A 218 -1.76 -14.96 -3.92
C VAL A 218 -3.25 -14.91 -4.27
N ALA A 219 -3.99 -13.95 -3.71
CA ALA A 219 -5.42 -13.79 -3.99
C ALA A 219 -5.69 -13.43 -5.46
N LEU A 220 -4.83 -12.62 -6.07
CA LEU A 220 -4.92 -12.26 -7.50
C LEU A 220 -4.58 -13.44 -8.41
N ALA A 221 -3.59 -14.26 -8.04
CA ALA A 221 -3.19 -15.44 -8.80
C ALA A 221 -4.21 -16.59 -8.66
N PHE A 222 -4.78 -16.76 -7.47
CA PHE A 222 -5.69 -17.85 -7.11
C PHE A 222 -6.99 -17.32 -6.48
N PRO A 223 -7.89 -16.69 -7.25
CA PRO A 223 -9.05 -15.98 -6.71
C PRO A 223 -10.07 -16.87 -6.00
N LEU A 224 -9.99 -18.19 -6.15
CA LEU A 224 -10.81 -19.14 -5.40
C LEU A 224 -10.32 -19.35 -3.97
N ILE A 225 -9.03 -19.16 -3.71
CA ILE A 225 -8.44 -19.39 -2.38
C ILE A 225 -9.09 -18.50 -1.31
N PRO A 226 -9.14 -17.16 -1.46
CA PRO A 226 -9.81 -16.32 -0.47
C PRO A 226 -11.29 -16.65 -0.31
N LYS A 227 -12.00 -16.94 -1.41
CA LYS A 227 -13.45 -17.28 -1.38
C LYS A 227 -13.73 -18.57 -0.62
N ILE A 228 -12.87 -19.57 -0.75
CA ILE A 228 -12.98 -20.84 -0.01
C ILE A 228 -12.55 -20.60 1.44
N ALA A 229 -11.44 -19.91 1.65
CA ALA A 229 -10.90 -19.64 2.98
C ALA A 229 -11.93 -18.98 3.89
N LEU A 230 -12.70 -18.00 3.40
CA LEU A 230 -13.73 -17.30 4.16
C LEU A 230 -14.92 -18.20 4.59
N LYS A 231 -15.04 -19.39 4.02
CA LYS A 231 -16.06 -20.39 4.41
C LYS A 231 -15.52 -21.44 5.41
N LEU A 232 -14.23 -21.40 5.69
CA LEU A 232 -13.56 -22.33 6.60
C LEU A 232 -13.59 -21.80 8.05
N PRO A 233 -13.33 -22.64 9.05
CA PRO A 233 -13.17 -22.19 10.44
C PRO A 233 -12.11 -21.09 10.56
N ASN A 234 -12.31 -20.13 11.46
CA ASN A 234 -11.47 -18.92 11.60
C ASN A 234 -9.97 -19.24 11.73
N TRP A 235 -9.61 -20.30 12.47
CA TRP A 235 -8.21 -20.69 12.66
C TRP A 235 -7.51 -21.08 11.34
N LEU A 236 -8.25 -21.61 10.37
CA LEU A 236 -7.72 -21.98 9.05
C LEU A 236 -7.75 -20.77 8.11
N THR A 237 -8.82 -19.98 8.17
CA THR A 237 -8.93 -18.72 7.40
C THR A 237 -7.77 -17.77 7.71
N THR A 238 -7.43 -17.59 8.98
CA THR A 238 -6.34 -16.72 9.43
C THR A 238 -4.96 -17.16 8.87
N ARG A 239 -4.78 -18.46 8.62
CA ARG A 239 -3.55 -18.97 7.99
C ARG A 239 -3.49 -18.75 6.48
N ILE A 240 -4.64 -18.77 5.81
CA ILE A 240 -4.72 -18.66 4.34
C ILE A 240 -4.79 -17.21 3.89
N VAL A 241 -5.53 -16.37 4.65
CA VAL A 241 -5.71 -14.93 4.38
C VAL A 241 -5.44 -14.16 5.68
N PRO A 242 -4.17 -14.02 6.07
CA PRO A 242 -3.79 -13.35 7.31
C PRO A 242 -4.28 -11.89 7.32
N GLY A 243 -4.72 -11.44 8.50
CA GLY A 243 -5.18 -10.06 8.71
C GLY A 243 -6.61 -9.74 8.22
N TYR A 244 -7.14 -10.43 7.22
CA TYR A 244 -8.45 -10.09 6.64
C TYR A 244 -9.62 -10.22 7.64
N LEU A 245 -9.66 -11.29 8.42
CA LEU A 245 -10.68 -11.46 9.48
C LEU A 245 -10.55 -10.39 10.56
N CYS A 246 -9.33 -10.03 10.93
CA CYS A 246 -9.06 -8.96 11.89
C CYS A 246 -9.66 -7.63 11.40
N ILE A 247 -9.39 -7.25 10.15
CA ILE A 247 -9.95 -6.02 9.57
C ILE A 247 -11.48 -6.08 9.53
N LEU A 248 -12.06 -7.17 9.05
CA LEU A 248 -13.50 -7.33 8.99
C LEU A 248 -14.17 -7.15 10.35
N GLN A 249 -13.59 -7.72 11.41
CA GLN A 249 -14.13 -7.61 12.76
C GLN A 249 -14.03 -6.18 13.28
N ASN A 250 -12.85 -5.55 13.17
CA ASN A 250 -12.63 -4.19 13.67
C ASN A 250 -13.48 -3.16 12.90
N VAL A 251 -13.57 -3.26 11.58
CA VAL A 251 -14.42 -2.36 10.79
C VAL A 251 -15.90 -2.53 11.13
N ARG A 252 -16.37 -3.75 11.39
CA ARG A 252 -17.75 -3.97 11.86
C ARG A 252 -18.03 -3.31 13.21
N VAL A 253 -17.05 -3.33 14.12
CA VAL A 253 -17.15 -2.61 15.40
C VAL A 253 -17.24 -1.11 15.16
N CYS A 254 -16.40 -0.54 14.32
CA CYS A 254 -16.45 0.88 13.94
C CYS A 254 -17.82 1.26 13.35
N ILE A 255 -18.33 0.45 12.42
CA ILE A 255 -19.67 0.65 11.80
C ILE A 255 -20.77 0.60 12.86
N ALA A 256 -20.72 -0.37 13.79
CA ALA A 256 -21.73 -0.49 14.86
C ALA A 256 -21.72 0.72 15.79
N GLN A 257 -20.55 1.24 16.14
CA GLN A 257 -20.40 2.47 16.93
C GLN A 257 -20.98 3.69 16.20
N CYS A 258 -20.70 3.84 14.88
CA CYS A 258 -21.30 4.90 14.07
C CYS A 258 -22.83 4.80 14.03
N LYS A 259 -23.38 3.61 13.75
CA LYS A 259 -24.84 3.38 13.76
C LYS A 259 -25.49 3.68 15.10
N SER A 260 -24.83 3.36 16.22
CA SER A 260 -25.32 3.63 17.58
C SER A 260 -25.38 5.14 17.84
N ARG A 261 -24.31 5.88 17.48
CA ARG A 261 -24.25 7.34 17.60
C ARG A 261 -25.38 8.01 16.81
N MET A 262 -25.60 7.60 15.57
CA MET A 262 -26.63 8.18 14.70
C MET A 262 -28.06 7.99 15.23
N LYS A 263 -28.36 6.89 15.91
CA LYS A 263 -29.70 6.66 16.50
C LYS A 263 -30.07 7.69 17.57
N GLY A 264 -29.07 8.34 18.20
CA GLY A 264 -29.28 9.37 19.22
C GLY A 264 -29.36 10.80 18.68
N LEU A 265 -29.10 11.01 17.40
CA LEU A 265 -29.07 12.31 16.76
C LEU A 265 -30.28 12.42 15.81
N GLY A 266 -31.05 13.51 15.88
CA GLY A 266 -32.21 13.78 15.00
C GLY A 266 -31.80 13.98 13.53
N THR A 267 -32.69 14.60 12.72
CA THR A 267 -32.42 14.88 11.29
C THR A 267 -31.18 15.76 11.08
N PHE A 268 -30.21 15.24 10.33
CA PHE A 268 -28.95 15.92 10.04
C PHE A 268 -29.08 16.97 8.95
N THR A 269 -28.51 18.15 9.19
CA THR A 269 -28.29 19.17 8.17
C THR A 269 -26.82 19.21 7.70
N GLN A 270 -25.90 18.63 8.47
CA GLN A 270 -24.47 18.56 8.18
C GLN A 270 -23.87 17.26 8.77
N TYR A 271 -22.97 16.62 8.04
CA TYR A 271 -22.29 15.39 8.46
C TYR A 271 -20.91 15.71 9.01
N ASP A 272 -20.60 15.20 10.21
CA ASP A 272 -19.31 15.45 10.88
C ASP A 272 -18.19 14.55 10.38
N ASN A 273 -18.53 13.44 9.71
CA ASN A 273 -17.55 12.49 9.17
C ASN A 273 -18.06 11.76 7.93
N VAL A 274 -17.13 11.09 7.24
CA VAL A 274 -17.38 10.42 5.96
C VAL A 274 -18.43 9.32 6.09
N PHE A 275 -18.35 8.52 7.15
CA PHE A 275 -19.19 7.33 7.26
C PHE A 275 -20.65 7.66 7.60
N ASP A 276 -20.90 8.71 8.37
CA ASP A 276 -22.24 9.20 8.64
C ASP A 276 -22.93 9.66 7.34
N MET A 277 -22.18 10.36 6.47
CA MET A 277 -22.67 10.73 5.13
C MET A 277 -22.98 9.51 4.25
N LEU A 278 -22.08 8.51 4.22
CA LEU A 278 -22.29 7.30 3.40
C LEU A 278 -23.53 6.49 3.81
N GLN A 279 -23.88 6.50 5.11
CA GLN A 279 -25.03 5.73 5.61
C GLN A 279 -26.38 6.30 5.14
N VAL A 280 -26.48 7.60 4.93
CA VAL A 280 -27.77 8.27 4.65
C VAL A 280 -27.88 8.80 3.23
N SER A 281 -26.76 8.98 2.51
CA SER A 281 -26.78 9.50 1.15
C SER A 281 -27.30 8.49 0.14
N GLU A 282 -28.04 8.98 -0.85
CA GLU A 282 -28.51 8.18 -1.98
C GLU A 282 -27.52 8.25 -3.15
N PHE A 283 -27.20 7.10 -3.70
CA PHE A 283 -26.29 6.94 -4.82
C PHE A 283 -27.03 6.35 -6.03
N GLY A 284 -27.63 7.24 -6.83
CA GLY A 284 -28.41 6.82 -7.99
C GLY A 284 -29.81 6.30 -7.63
N GLY A 285 -30.44 6.87 -6.59
CA GLY A 285 -31.76 6.54 -6.12
C GLY A 285 -31.82 5.42 -5.08
N HIS A 286 -30.66 4.92 -4.60
CA HIS A 286 -30.59 3.90 -3.57
C HIS A 286 -29.48 4.23 -2.57
N GLN A 287 -29.71 3.94 -1.29
CA GLN A 287 -28.66 3.96 -0.28
C GLN A 287 -27.68 2.80 -0.48
N LEU A 288 -26.45 2.94 0.02
CA LEU A 288 -25.50 1.83 0.03
C LEU A 288 -26.02 0.71 0.93
N ASN A 289 -25.97 -0.52 0.42
CA ASN A 289 -26.27 -1.69 1.23
C ASN A 289 -25.15 -1.99 2.24
N GLU A 290 -25.40 -2.92 3.19
CA GLU A 290 -24.42 -3.24 4.24
C GLU A 290 -23.08 -3.74 3.70
N THR A 291 -23.08 -4.48 2.59
CA THR A 291 -21.83 -4.96 1.96
C THR A 291 -21.06 -3.82 1.35
N GLN A 292 -21.72 -2.90 0.67
CA GLN A 292 -21.10 -1.71 0.10
C GLN A 292 -20.52 -0.81 1.18
N LEU A 293 -21.27 -0.55 2.25
CA LEU A 293 -20.78 0.21 3.40
C LEU A 293 -19.56 -0.45 4.06
N LEU A 294 -19.58 -1.78 4.21
CA LEU A 294 -18.44 -2.52 4.75
C LEU A 294 -17.21 -2.40 3.85
N HIS A 295 -17.38 -2.56 2.54
CA HIS A 295 -16.29 -2.46 1.57
C HIS A 295 -15.71 -1.05 1.49
N GLU A 296 -16.55 0.00 1.52
CA GLU A 296 -16.07 1.38 1.61
C GLU A 296 -15.33 1.66 2.90
N ALA A 297 -15.84 1.19 4.03
CA ALA A 297 -15.18 1.38 5.32
C ALA A 297 -13.78 0.72 5.37
N ILE A 298 -13.66 -0.51 4.85
CA ILE A 298 -12.37 -1.20 4.74
C ILE A 298 -11.43 -0.44 3.81
N GLU A 299 -11.92 0.02 2.66
CA GLU A 299 -11.11 0.76 1.69
C GLU A 299 -10.60 2.09 2.25
N LEU A 300 -11.48 2.88 2.85
CA LEU A 300 -11.10 4.17 3.43
C LEU A 300 -10.10 4.01 4.58
N LEU A 301 -10.28 2.98 5.41
CA LEU A 301 -9.34 2.67 6.48
C LEU A 301 -7.98 2.21 5.93
N ALA A 302 -7.97 1.21 5.07
CA ALA A 302 -6.73 0.65 4.54
C ALA A 302 -5.98 1.64 3.63
N GLY A 303 -6.73 2.38 2.79
CA GLY A 303 -6.19 3.41 1.90
C GLY A 303 -5.64 4.63 2.63
N GLY A 304 -6.20 5.00 3.78
CA GLY A 304 -5.71 6.10 4.62
C GLY A 304 -4.47 5.71 5.43
N VAL A 305 -4.37 4.46 5.86
CA VAL A 305 -3.32 4.01 6.79
C VAL A 305 -2.05 3.57 6.07
N LEU A 306 -2.11 2.50 5.27
CA LEU A 306 -0.88 1.82 4.82
C LEU A 306 -0.05 2.64 3.83
N PRO A 307 -0.60 3.26 2.77
CA PRO A 307 0.19 4.07 1.85
C PRO A 307 0.81 5.30 2.52
N THR A 308 0.08 5.93 3.45
CA THR A 308 0.53 7.11 4.19
C THR A 308 1.68 6.75 5.11
N ASN A 309 1.53 5.66 5.87
CA ASN A 309 2.57 5.13 6.75
C ASN A 309 3.83 4.72 5.95
N THR A 310 3.67 3.97 4.87
CA THR A 310 4.78 3.54 4.01
C THR A 310 5.57 4.75 3.50
N THR A 311 4.87 5.80 3.02
CA THR A 311 5.53 7.02 2.55
C THR A 311 6.29 7.73 3.67
N ALA A 312 5.68 7.90 4.84
CA ALA A 312 6.33 8.53 5.99
C ALA A 312 7.58 7.75 6.43
N CYS A 313 7.50 6.43 6.45
CA CYS A 313 8.62 5.54 6.76
C CYS A 313 9.77 5.67 5.77
N TYR A 314 9.50 5.63 4.47
CA TYR A 314 10.56 5.85 3.47
C TYR A 314 11.14 7.26 3.51
N ALA A 315 10.32 8.28 3.85
CA ALA A 315 10.83 9.63 4.05
C ALA A 315 11.80 9.70 5.23
N VAL A 316 11.47 9.09 6.37
CA VAL A 316 12.39 8.97 7.52
C VAL A 316 13.69 8.28 7.10
N TYR A 317 13.59 7.15 6.40
CA TYR A 317 14.76 6.42 5.92
C TYR A 317 15.65 7.29 5.01
N PHE A 318 15.08 7.92 3.99
CA PHE A 318 15.84 8.76 3.07
C PHE A 318 16.45 9.99 3.75
N ILE A 319 15.74 10.62 4.67
CA ILE A 319 16.28 11.76 5.45
C ILE A 319 17.51 11.32 6.24
N LEU A 320 17.44 10.17 6.91
CA LEU A 320 18.51 9.70 7.79
C LEU A 320 19.72 9.13 7.02
N THR A 321 19.51 8.56 5.83
CA THR A 321 20.57 8.03 4.99
C THR A 321 21.25 9.10 4.09
N HIS A 322 20.70 10.34 4.08
CA HIS A 322 21.25 11.44 3.30
C HIS A 322 21.58 12.65 4.20
N PRO A 323 22.78 12.73 4.79
CA PRO A 323 23.15 13.74 5.80
C PRO A 323 22.89 15.19 5.35
N ARG A 324 23.16 15.50 4.07
CA ARG A 324 22.90 16.84 3.50
C ARG A 324 21.40 17.16 3.51
N VAL A 325 20.54 16.18 3.23
CA VAL A 325 19.08 16.35 3.27
C VAL A 325 18.61 16.60 4.69
N LEU A 326 19.11 15.83 5.66
CA LEU A 326 18.80 16.00 7.08
C LEU A 326 19.20 17.41 7.57
N GLU A 327 20.42 17.85 7.24
CA GLU A 327 20.92 19.18 7.66
C GLU A 327 20.06 20.31 7.07
N THR A 328 19.73 20.23 5.77
CA THR A 328 18.91 21.24 5.09
C THR A 328 17.49 21.26 5.67
N LEU A 329 16.88 20.09 5.93
CA LEU A 329 15.59 19.98 6.57
C LEU A 329 15.61 20.59 7.98
N LYS A 330 16.60 20.26 8.82
CA LYS A 330 16.72 20.82 10.17
C LYS A 330 16.84 22.34 10.14
N ARG A 331 17.57 22.91 9.18
CA ARG A 331 17.72 24.36 8.99
C ARG A 331 16.40 25.01 8.61
N GLU A 332 15.62 24.41 7.69
CA GLU A 332 14.29 24.90 7.34
C GLU A 332 13.35 24.87 8.54
N LEU A 333 13.25 23.74 9.24
CA LEU A 333 12.35 23.56 10.38
C LEU A 333 12.70 24.45 11.59
N ALA A 334 13.97 24.81 11.75
CA ALA A 334 14.39 25.72 12.84
C ALA A 334 13.81 27.12 12.68
N GLY A 335 13.58 27.58 11.45
CA GLY A 335 13.00 28.89 11.13
C GLY A 335 11.48 28.98 11.24
N LEU A 336 10.77 27.84 11.44
CA LEU A 336 9.31 27.83 11.43
C LEU A 336 8.72 28.13 12.80
N PRO A 337 7.57 28.87 12.87
CA PRO A 337 6.82 29.04 14.10
C PRO A 337 6.28 27.69 14.59
N LYS A 338 6.31 27.48 15.91
CA LYS A 338 5.91 26.23 16.53
C LYS A 338 4.83 26.45 17.59
N THR A 339 3.95 25.47 17.76
CA THR A 339 3.02 25.39 18.87
C THR A 339 3.77 25.18 20.19
N THR A 340 3.07 25.28 21.32
CA THR A 340 3.62 24.96 22.65
C THR A 340 4.15 23.53 22.75
N HIS A 341 3.73 22.63 21.87
CA HIS A 341 4.17 21.23 21.80
C HIS A 341 5.27 21.01 20.75
N GLY A 342 5.89 22.08 20.21
CA GLY A 342 6.97 21.96 19.23
C GLY A 342 6.52 21.53 17.81
N ILE A 343 5.21 21.50 17.52
CA ILE A 343 4.69 21.19 16.20
C ILE A 343 4.72 22.46 15.37
N PRO A 344 5.30 22.48 14.15
CA PRO A 344 5.22 23.62 13.25
C PRO A 344 3.78 24.03 12.98
N SER A 345 3.45 25.30 13.20
CA SER A 345 2.07 25.84 13.15
C SER A 345 1.72 26.59 11.88
N CYS A 346 2.61 26.58 10.90
CA CYS A 346 2.49 27.27 9.61
C CYS A 346 1.86 26.40 8.51
N GLU A 347 1.71 26.97 7.31
CA GLU A 347 1.28 26.21 6.12
C GLU A 347 2.49 25.50 5.49
N LEU A 348 2.73 24.24 5.87
CA LEU A 348 3.92 23.50 5.45
C LEU A 348 4.10 23.37 3.94
N SER A 349 3.03 23.45 3.16
CA SER A 349 3.10 23.39 1.70
C SER A 349 3.80 24.60 1.07
N THR A 350 3.70 25.75 1.73
CA THR A 350 4.30 27.01 1.30
C THR A 350 5.51 27.41 2.12
N ASP A 351 5.46 27.18 3.44
CA ASP A 351 6.45 27.68 4.39
C ASP A 351 7.60 26.68 4.61
N ALA A 352 7.42 25.41 4.21
CA ALA A 352 8.43 24.35 4.24
C ALA A 352 8.60 23.68 2.85
N PRO A 353 9.08 24.42 1.85
CA PRO A 353 9.20 23.91 0.49
C PRO A 353 10.17 22.72 0.39
N TYR A 354 11.25 22.69 1.19
CA TYR A 354 12.20 21.59 1.16
C TYR A 354 11.60 20.32 1.77
N LEU A 355 10.85 20.42 2.86
CA LEU A 355 10.10 19.29 3.40
C LEU A 355 9.08 18.75 2.39
N THR A 356 8.36 19.63 1.70
CA THR A 356 7.43 19.24 0.63
C THR A 356 8.15 18.54 -0.52
N ALA A 357 9.34 19.02 -0.88
CA ALA A 357 10.21 18.40 -1.88
C ALA A 357 10.69 17.00 -1.45
N ILE A 358 11.04 16.80 -0.18
CA ILE A 358 11.38 15.49 0.39
C ILE A 358 10.22 14.51 0.24
N VAL A 359 9.00 14.90 0.60
CA VAL A 359 7.82 14.04 0.50
C VAL A 359 7.52 13.69 -0.97
N LYS A 360 7.60 14.67 -1.88
CA LYS A 360 7.42 14.42 -3.33
C LYS A 360 8.47 13.46 -3.88
N GLU A 361 9.75 13.64 -3.52
CA GLU A 361 10.83 12.78 -3.98
C GLU A 361 10.71 11.36 -3.42
N THR A 362 10.29 11.22 -2.17
CA THR A 362 9.98 9.93 -1.57
C THR A 362 8.88 9.22 -2.34
N LEU A 363 7.77 9.89 -2.61
CA LEU A 363 6.65 9.36 -3.39
C LEU A 363 7.04 9.01 -4.82
N ARG A 364 7.94 9.77 -5.43
CA ARG A 364 8.46 9.49 -6.78
C ARG A 364 9.23 8.18 -6.80
N LEU A 365 10.20 8.02 -5.92
CA LEU A 365 11.05 6.81 -5.88
C LEU A 365 10.33 5.59 -5.28
N ARG A 366 9.38 5.82 -4.38
CA ARG A 366 8.63 4.78 -3.66
C ARG A 366 7.13 5.06 -3.72
N PRO A 367 6.51 4.92 -4.90
CA PRO A 367 5.06 5.11 -5.03
C PRO A 367 4.35 4.05 -4.18
N ALA A 368 3.66 4.49 -3.14
CA ALA A 368 3.12 3.60 -2.12
C ALA A 368 1.99 2.69 -2.61
N ALA A 369 1.32 3.04 -3.71
CA ALA A 369 0.24 2.25 -4.29
C ALA A 369 0.45 2.04 -5.78
N GLY A 370 0.23 0.81 -6.27
CA GLY A 370 0.31 0.45 -7.69
C GLY A 370 1.68 0.66 -8.35
N PRO A 371 2.81 0.33 -7.68
CA PRO A 371 4.12 0.57 -8.28
C PRO A 371 4.30 -0.18 -9.60
N GLY A 372 3.72 -1.38 -9.74
CA GLY A 372 3.88 -2.23 -10.91
C GLY A 372 2.71 -2.22 -11.89
N PHE A 373 1.48 -2.23 -11.37
CA PHE A 373 0.31 -2.44 -12.23
C PHE A 373 -0.89 -1.60 -11.80
N LEU A 374 -1.48 -0.93 -12.79
CA LEU A 374 -2.82 -0.34 -12.67
C LEU A 374 -3.65 -0.79 -13.89
N PRO A 375 -4.07 -2.06 -13.96
CA PRO A 375 -4.59 -2.65 -15.18
C PRO A 375 -5.96 -2.09 -15.58
N ARG A 376 -6.10 -1.90 -16.89
CA ARG A 376 -7.32 -1.46 -17.57
C ARG A 376 -7.64 -2.41 -18.71
N VAL A 377 -8.88 -2.42 -19.14
CA VAL A 377 -9.33 -3.14 -20.34
C VAL A 377 -9.41 -2.14 -21.49
N VAL A 378 -8.78 -2.49 -22.59
CA VAL A 378 -8.83 -1.70 -23.83
C VAL A 378 -10.26 -1.67 -24.36
N PRO A 379 -10.79 -0.49 -24.75
CA PRO A 379 -12.14 -0.36 -25.30
C PRO A 379 -12.38 -1.25 -26.52
N PRO A 380 -13.63 -1.61 -26.86
CA PRO A 380 -13.93 -2.52 -28.01
C PRO A 380 -13.33 -2.08 -29.34
N LYS A 381 -13.20 -0.77 -29.59
CA LYS A 381 -12.57 -0.21 -30.79
C LYS A 381 -11.05 -0.44 -30.89
N GLY A 382 -10.43 -0.97 -29.84
CA GLY A 382 -8.98 -1.06 -29.70
C GLY A 382 -8.34 0.26 -29.30
N ALA A 383 -7.02 0.25 -29.16
CA ALA A 383 -6.20 1.43 -28.89
C ALA A 383 -4.85 1.33 -29.59
N PHE A 384 -4.29 2.46 -29.98
CA PHE A 384 -2.92 2.54 -30.48
C PHE A 384 -1.97 2.99 -29.36
N VAL A 385 -0.81 2.37 -29.29
CA VAL A 385 0.35 2.85 -28.54
C VAL A 385 1.44 3.06 -29.55
N ASN A 386 1.81 4.30 -29.80
CA ASN A 386 2.59 4.66 -30.99
C ASN A 386 1.95 4.02 -32.23
N ASP A 387 2.71 3.32 -33.07
CA ASP A 387 2.23 2.65 -34.28
C ASP A 387 1.67 1.23 -34.03
N THR A 388 1.62 0.77 -32.79
CA THR A 388 1.18 -0.58 -32.45
C THR A 388 -0.27 -0.61 -32.02
N PHE A 389 -1.09 -1.36 -32.77
CA PHE A 389 -2.50 -1.57 -32.43
C PHE A 389 -2.65 -2.63 -31.33
N ILE A 390 -3.38 -2.27 -30.26
CA ILE A 390 -3.78 -3.19 -29.19
C ILE A 390 -5.27 -3.48 -29.33
N PRO A 391 -5.67 -4.73 -29.58
CA PRO A 391 -7.07 -5.11 -29.76
C PRO A 391 -7.95 -4.83 -28.52
N GLY A 392 -9.23 -4.55 -28.78
CA GLY A 392 -10.24 -4.39 -27.72
C GLY A 392 -10.34 -5.64 -26.84
N GLY A 393 -10.62 -5.44 -25.55
CA GLY A 393 -10.66 -6.50 -24.56
C GLY A 393 -9.30 -6.92 -23.99
N THR A 394 -8.18 -6.49 -24.60
CA THR A 394 -6.83 -6.71 -24.04
C THR A 394 -6.71 -6.02 -22.69
N ILE A 395 -6.05 -6.65 -21.73
CA ILE A 395 -5.69 -6.02 -20.48
C ILE A 395 -4.38 -5.27 -20.67
N VAL A 396 -4.42 -3.95 -20.52
CA VAL A 396 -3.26 -3.08 -20.62
C VAL A 396 -2.94 -2.45 -19.27
N SER A 397 -1.68 -2.36 -18.93
CA SER A 397 -1.21 -1.70 -17.71
C SER A 397 -0.01 -0.80 -18.00
N THR A 398 0.17 0.19 -17.14
CA THR A 398 1.39 0.98 -17.02
C THR A 398 1.83 0.96 -15.56
N SER A 399 3.03 1.41 -15.28
CA SER A 399 3.62 1.42 -13.94
C SER A 399 3.87 2.86 -13.48
N LEU A 400 3.44 3.19 -12.25
CA LEU A 400 3.84 4.44 -11.60
C LEU A 400 5.35 4.51 -11.45
N TYR A 401 5.97 3.36 -11.12
CA TYR A 401 7.42 3.28 -10.97
C TYR A 401 8.14 3.59 -12.29
N SER A 402 7.68 3.04 -13.42
CA SER A 402 8.27 3.33 -14.73
C SER A 402 8.23 4.82 -15.06
N VAL A 403 7.07 5.47 -14.90
CA VAL A 403 6.94 6.91 -15.17
C VAL A 403 7.84 7.72 -14.24
N ASN A 404 7.80 7.42 -12.94
CA ASN A 404 8.55 8.14 -11.91
C ASN A 404 10.07 7.95 -12.02
N THR A 405 10.53 6.89 -12.68
CA THR A 405 11.96 6.61 -12.89
C THR A 405 12.39 6.74 -14.35
N ASN A 406 11.57 7.38 -15.19
CA ASN A 406 11.89 7.59 -16.59
C ASN A 406 13.00 8.64 -16.76
N PRO A 407 14.16 8.30 -17.36
CA PRO A 407 15.28 9.22 -17.53
C PRO A 407 15.01 10.38 -18.50
N ASN A 408 14.00 10.24 -19.38
CA ASN A 408 13.58 11.32 -20.28
C ASN A 408 12.73 12.40 -19.54
N ILE A 409 12.23 12.08 -18.34
CA ILE A 409 11.44 12.99 -17.52
C ILE A 409 12.27 13.49 -16.35
N PHE A 410 12.94 12.59 -15.65
CA PHE A 410 13.69 12.90 -14.44
C PHE A 410 15.18 12.63 -14.65
N ARG A 411 15.99 13.68 -14.59
CA ARG A 411 17.45 13.52 -14.60
C ARG A 411 17.90 12.71 -13.38
N ASP A 412 18.84 11.77 -13.58
CA ASP A 412 19.34 10.85 -12.54
C ASP A 412 18.16 10.23 -11.73
N PRO A 413 17.27 9.48 -12.41
CA PRO A 413 15.96 9.14 -11.87
C PRO A 413 16.00 8.23 -10.65
N MET A 414 17.10 7.51 -10.43
CA MET A 414 17.26 6.59 -9.28
C MET A 414 17.85 7.27 -8.05
N THR A 415 18.35 8.49 -8.18
CA THR A 415 18.94 9.27 -7.08
C THR A 415 17.86 10.00 -6.29
N PHE A 416 17.91 9.89 -4.95
CA PHE A 416 17.06 10.67 -4.06
C PHE A 416 17.58 12.12 -4.01
N ASN A 417 16.89 13.03 -4.66
CA ASN A 417 17.28 14.42 -4.78
C ASN A 417 16.05 15.36 -4.64
N PRO A 418 15.73 15.83 -3.43
CA PRO A 418 14.65 16.79 -3.21
C PRO A 418 14.81 18.11 -3.98
N ASP A 419 16.04 18.56 -4.23
CA ASP A 419 16.33 19.84 -4.90
C ASP A 419 15.69 19.94 -6.30
N ARG A 420 15.41 18.78 -6.95
CA ARG A 420 14.73 18.73 -8.25
C ARG A 420 13.34 19.38 -8.24
N TRP A 421 12.69 19.45 -7.10
CA TRP A 421 11.35 20.02 -6.92
C TRP A 421 11.36 21.51 -6.59
N LEU A 422 12.55 22.10 -6.39
CA LEU A 422 12.73 23.50 -5.99
C LEU A 422 13.28 24.38 -7.12
N SER A 423 13.71 23.77 -8.22
CA SER A 423 14.29 24.51 -9.35
C SER A 423 13.20 25.03 -10.30
N PRO A 424 13.43 26.13 -11.02
CA PRO A 424 12.51 26.61 -12.06
C PRO A 424 12.23 25.59 -13.17
N GLN A 425 13.17 24.65 -13.42
CA GLN A 425 12.98 23.54 -14.35
C GLN A 425 12.10 22.40 -13.78
N SER A 426 11.61 22.54 -12.54
CA SER A 426 10.70 21.57 -11.92
C SER A 426 9.29 21.58 -12.52
N GLU A 427 8.91 22.58 -13.33
CA GLU A 427 7.58 22.62 -13.95
C GLU A 427 7.30 21.38 -14.79
N ASP A 428 8.26 20.88 -15.56
CA ASP A 428 8.12 19.62 -16.30
C ASP A 428 7.95 18.42 -15.37
N GLY A 429 8.64 18.41 -14.21
CA GLY A 429 8.53 17.36 -13.18
C GLY A 429 7.18 17.35 -12.47
N GLU A 430 6.58 18.51 -12.20
CA GLU A 430 5.25 18.61 -11.57
C GLU A 430 4.17 17.97 -12.44
N ASP A 431 4.22 18.17 -13.74
CA ASP A 431 3.28 17.53 -14.69
C ASP A 431 3.39 16.00 -14.68
N TRP A 432 4.56 15.47 -14.33
CA TRP A 432 4.85 14.05 -14.23
C TRP A 432 4.84 13.51 -12.80
N PHE A 433 4.45 14.31 -11.82
CA PHE A 433 4.20 13.81 -10.46
C PHE A 433 2.92 12.99 -10.44
N VAL A 434 3.05 11.69 -10.72
CA VAL A 434 1.93 10.77 -10.91
C VAL A 434 1.69 9.84 -9.72
N SER A 435 2.38 10.03 -8.59
CA SER A 435 2.31 9.11 -7.43
C SER A 435 0.92 9.01 -6.81
N PHE A 436 0.05 10.00 -7.03
CA PHE A 436 -1.37 9.95 -6.68
C PHE A 436 -2.27 9.59 -7.87
N SER A 437 -1.71 9.08 -8.97
CA SER A 437 -2.36 8.89 -10.26
C SER A 437 -2.87 10.21 -10.88
N LYS A 438 -3.56 10.13 -12.01
CA LYS A 438 -4.16 11.27 -12.71
C LYS A 438 -5.62 10.99 -13.10
N GLY A 439 -6.33 12.06 -13.50
CA GLY A 439 -7.67 12.00 -14.07
C GLY A 439 -8.78 11.67 -13.08
N PRO A 440 -9.95 11.21 -13.56
CA PRO A 440 -11.14 11.04 -12.74
C PRO A 440 -11.00 10.00 -11.61
N ARG A 441 -9.98 9.16 -11.68
CA ARG A 441 -9.71 8.07 -10.73
C ARG A 441 -8.47 8.35 -9.85
N MET A 442 -7.95 9.58 -9.85
CA MET A 442 -6.83 9.98 -8.99
C MET A 442 -7.15 9.79 -7.51
N CYS A 443 -6.11 9.64 -6.68
CA CYS A 443 -6.26 9.44 -5.24
C CYS A 443 -7.17 10.50 -4.61
N LEU A 444 -8.14 10.03 -3.84
CA LEU A 444 -9.07 10.89 -3.12
C LEU A 444 -8.37 11.58 -1.93
N GLY A 445 -7.53 10.83 -1.21
CA GLY A 445 -6.85 11.28 0.01
C GLY A 445 -5.57 12.09 -0.21
N LYS A 446 -5.26 12.57 -1.43
CA LYS A 446 -4.01 13.27 -1.74
C LYS A 446 -3.69 14.39 -0.74
N HIS A 447 -4.65 15.28 -0.49
CA HIS A 447 -4.41 16.49 0.30
C HIS A 447 -4.22 16.17 1.78
N ILE A 448 -5.06 15.31 2.36
CA ILE A 448 -4.91 14.91 3.76
C ILE A 448 -3.65 14.07 3.98
N SER A 449 -3.26 13.21 3.03
CA SER A 449 -2.01 12.44 3.14
C SER A 449 -0.78 13.34 3.10
N MET A 450 -0.72 14.29 2.16
CA MET A 450 0.39 15.25 2.09
C MET A 450 0.50 16.07 3.37
N LEU A 451 -0.63 16.60 3.88
CA LEU A 451 -0.67 17.34 5.14
C LEU A 451 -0.16 16.47 6.30
N SER A 452 -0.69 15.26 6.45
CA SER A 452 -0.38 14.39 7.58
C SER A 452 1.09 13.95 7.57
N ILE A 453 1.61 13.53 6.42
CA ILE A 453 3.02 13.10 6.29
C ILE A 453 3.95 14.27 6.60
N SER A 454 3.73 15.44 5.98
CA SER A 454 4.58 16.61 6.19
C SER A 454 4.54 17.08 7.65
N SER A 455 3.36 17.11 8.28
CA SER A 455 3.21 17.51 9.68
C SER A 455 3.91 16.55 10.65
N VAL A 456 3.80 15.23 10.41
CA VAL A 456 4.47 14.21 11.22
C VAL A 456 5.99 14.35 11.10
N LEU A 457 6.53 14.44 9.87
CA LEU A 457 7.96 14.59 9.65
C LEU A 457 8.49 15.89 10.27
N ALA A 458 7.79 17.02 10.05
CA ALA A 458 8.16 18.29 10.63
C ALA A 458 8.22 18.22 12.17
N ALA A 459 7.22 17.62 12.80
CA ALA A 459 7.15 17.50 14.26
C ALA A 459 8.24 16.56 14.80
N VAL A 460 8.45 15.41 14.18
CA VAL A 460 9.45 14.42 14.63
C VAL A 460 10.85 15.00 14.51
N PHE A 461 11.25 15.52 13.36
CA PHE A 461 12.59 16.09 13.13
C PHE A 461 12.84 17.45 13.82
N SER A 462 11.78 18.12 14.31
CA SER A 462 11.90 19.30 15.14
C SER A 462 12.14 19.01 16.63
N ASN A 463 11.76 17.81 17.09
CA ASN A 463 11.77 17.50 18.53
C ASN A 463 12.72 16.35 18.90
N PHE A 464 13.13 15.52 17.92
CA PHE A 464 13.95 14.34 18.17
C PHE A 464 15.10 14.22 17.20
N GLU A 465 16.19 13.64 17.70
CA GLU A 465 17.26 13.07 16.89
C GLU A 465 16.99 11.57 16.70
N LEU A 466 17.10 11.11 15.48
CA LEU A 466 16.90 9.72 15.11
C LEU A 466 18.19 9.15 14.51
N THR A 467 18.52 7.92 14.94
CA THR A 467 19.63 7.14 14.36
C THR A 467 19.10 5.77 13.99
N LEU A 468 19.25 5.36 12.74
CA LEU A 468 18.79 4.05 12.27
C LEU A 468 19.52 2.93 13.01
N ASP A 469 18.78 1.86 13.34
CA ASP A 469 19.28 0.64 13.94
C ASP A 469 18.96 -0.53 13.03
N GLU A 470 20.00 -1.30 12.63
CA GLU A 470 19.88 -2.47 11.73
C GLU A 470 18.96 -2.26 10.50
N THR A 471 18.82 -1.00 10.06
CA THR A 471 17.96 -0.60 8.95
C THR A 471 18.79 -0.10 7.78
N ASP A 472 18.88 -0.88 6.73
CA ASP A 472 19.69 -0.63 5.52
C ASP A 472 18.87 -0.79 4.23
N ASP A 473 19.53 -0.71 3.07
CA ASP A 473 18.89 -0.87 1.77
C ASP A 473 18.27 -2.26 1.57
N GLU A 474 18.80 -3.30 2.23
CA GLU A 474 18.24 -4.65 2.14
C GLU A 474 16.95 -4.77 2.94
N THR A 475 16.90 -4.25 4.16
CA THR A 475 15.71 -4.22 5.00
C THR A 475 14.61 -3.34 4.39
N MET A 476 15.02 -2.26 3.70
CA MET A 476 14.13 -1.33 2.98
C MET A 476 13.87 -1.75 1.53
N GLU A 477 14.30 -2.96 1.13
CA GLU A 477 13.94 -3.49 -0.18
C GLU A 477 12.42 -3.64 -0.31
N TRP A 478 11.85 -2.99 -1.32
CA TRP A 478 10.41 -2.99 -1.51
C TRP A 478 9.90 -4.13 -2.38
N ARG A 479 8.66 -4.52 -2.13
CA ARG A 479 7.88 -5.52 -2.87
C ARG A 479 6.55 -4.91 -3.27
N ASP A 480 6.03 -5.30 -4.44
CA ASP A 480 4.69 -4.94 -4.89
C ASP A 480 3.66 -5.97 -4.43
N GLN A 481 2.86 -5.58 -3.47
CA GLN A 481 1.68 -6.32 -3.01
C GLN A 481 0.40 -5.52 -3.30
N THR A 482 0.31 -4.89 -4.47
CA THR A 482 -0.68 -3.88 -4.82
C THR A 482 -0.39 -2.54 -4.12
N LEU A 483 0.02 -2.59 -2.88
CA LEU A 483 0.71 -1.53 -2.17
C LEU A 483 2.19 -1.91 -2.03
N LEU A 484 3.02 -0.89 -1.90
CA LEU A 484 4.43 -1.08 -1.64
C LEU A 484 4.63 -1.50 -0.18
N VAL A 485 5.28 -2.63 0.01
CA VAL A 485 5.70 -3.12 1.33
C VAL A 485 7.21 -3.30 1.35
N ASN A 486 7.84 -2.99 2.46
CA ASN A 486 9.26 -3.23 2.69
C ASN A 486 9.50 -4.62 3.30
N LYS A 487 10.73 -5.12 3.15
CA LYS A 487 11.11 -6.46 3.58
C LYS A 487 11.10 -6.62 5.10
N SER A 488 11.45 -5.54 5.84
CA SER A 488 11.48 -5.53 7.30
C SER A 488 10.99 -4.19 7.86
N HIS A 489 10.99 -4.05 9.17
CA HIS A 489 10.57 -2.83 9.86
C HIS A 489 11.70 -1.80 9.92
N ILE A 490 11.34 -0.51 9.98
CA ILE A 490 12.29 0.56 10.27
C ILE A 490 12.45 0.66 11.78
N MET A 491 13.67 0.40 12.25
CA MET A 491 14.06 0.57 13.64
C MET A 491 14.97 1.78 13.77
N ALA A 492 14.73 2.61 14.77
CA ALA A 492 15.58 3.76 15.07
C ALA A 492 15.69 4.02 16.57
N PHE A 493 16.87 4.45 16.98
CA PHE A 493 17.03 5.13 18.28
C PHE A 493 16.45 6.54 18.17
N VAL A 494 15.59 6.89 19.13
CA VAL A 494 14.92 8.19 19.21
C VAL A 494 15.37 8.90 20.47
N THR A 495 15.95 10.10 20.34
CA THR A 495 16.48 10.91 21.44
C THR A 495 15.86 12.30 21.39
N PRO A 496 15.22 12.81 22.46
CA PRO A 496 14.74 14.19 22.52
C PRO A 496 15.88 15.22 22.38
N ILE A 497 15.69 16.24 21.54
CA ILE A 497 16.73 17.25 21.27
C ILE A 497 17.15 18.02 22.51
N ASN A 498 16.23 18.27 23.45
CA ASN A 498 16.53 19.00 24.71
C ASN A 498 17.42 18.20 25.68
N LEU A 499 17.53 16.89 25.56
CA LEU A 499 18.43 16.04 26.34
C LEU A 499 19.83 15.96 25.72
N SER A 500 19.95 16.12 24.40
CA SER A 500 21.26 16.10 23.71
C SER A 500 22.15 17.30 24.10
N ALA A 501 21.53 18.43 24.46
CA ALA A 501 22.27 19.62 24.92
C ALA A 501 22.86 19.46 26.35
N SER A 502 22.29 18.59 27.18
CA SER A 502 22.78 18.33 28.56
C SER A 502 23.80 17.20 28.67
N LEU A 503 23.97 16.40 27.61
CA LEU A 503 24.91 15.26 27.58
C LEU A 503 26.27 15.63 26.96
N GLN A 504 26.55 16.89 26.64
CA GLN A 504 27.83 17.35 26.10
C GLN A 504 28.92 17.57 27.18
N GLU A 505 28.67 17.31 28.46
CA GLU A 505 29.74 17.15 29.42
C GLU A 505 30.26 15.70 29.43
N PRO A 506 31.59 15.47 29.37
CA PRO A 506 32.13 14.13 29.30
C PRO A 506 31.94 13.40 30.64
N ALA A 507 30.85 12.66 30.78
CA ALA A 507 30.68 11.74 31.88
C ALA A 507 31.61 10.55 31.67
N THR A 508 32.61 10.43 32.52
CA THR A 508 33.46 9.23 32.69
C THR A 508 32.53 8.07 33.03
N VAL A 509 32.23 7.21 32.05
CA VAL A 509 31.37 6.04 32.25
C VAL A 509 32.17 5.00 33.02
N VAL A 510 31.89 4.89 34.34
CA VAL A 510 32.17 3.67 35.09
C VAL A 510 31.05 2.69 34.76
N LEU A 511 31.38 1.64 34.03
CA LEU A 511 30.48 0.52 33.74
C LEU A 511 30.24 -0.27 35.03
N PRO A 512 28.99 -0.45 35.49
CA PRO A 512 28.68 -1.51 36.44
C PRO A 512 28.36 -2.79 35.69
N ASP A 513 29.04 -3.86 36.06
CA ASP A 513 28.70 -5.24 35.71
C ASP A 513 27.27 -5.58 36.11
N LEU A 514 26.36 -5.70 35.16
CA LEU A 514 25.05 -6.33 35.33
C LEU A 514 24.53 -6.90 34.02
N PHE A 515 25.24 -7.89 33.48
CA PHE A 515 24.66 -8.87 32.60
C PHE A 515 24.41 -10.13 33.43
N VAL A 516 23.19 -10.35 33.90
CA VAL A 516 22.53 -11.66 34.09
C VAL A 516 21.11 -11.41 34.60
N SER A 517 20.13 -12.04 33.97
CA SER A 517 18.74 -12.16 34.38
C SER A 517 17.69 -11.37 33.57
N TRP A 518 17.40 -11.85 32.39
CA TRP A 518 16.08 -11.65 31.78
C TRP A 518 15.57 -12.99 31.21
N ALA A 519 15.18 -13.86 32.10
CA ALA A 519 14.28 -14.98 31.81
C ALA A 519 13.29 -15.07 32.97
N ALA A 520 12.00 -15.14 32.63
CA ALA A 520 10.90 -15.43 33.54
C ALA A 520 10.22 -14.23 34.24
N THR A 521 9.27 -13.60 33.54
CA THR A 521 8.00 -13.22 34.17
C THR A 521 6.84 -13.44 33.19
N PRO A 522 5.86 -14.30 33.49
CA PRO A 522 4.74 -14.54 32.58
C PRO A 522 3.72 -13.40 32.72
N VAL A 523 3.46 -12.73 31.60
CA VAL A 523 2.33 -11.80 31.44
C VAL A 523 1.04 -12.62 31.44
N LYS A 524 0.16 -12.38 32.40
CA LYS A 524 -1.19 -12.95 32.45
C LYS A 524 -2.02 -12.38 31.30
N LEU A 525 -2.25 -13.19 30.28
CA LEU A 525 -3.20 -12.91 29.20
C LEU A 525 -4.63 -13.19 29.66
N ASN A 526 -5.54 -12.29 29.30
CA ASN A 526 -6.98 -12.41 29.52
C ASN A 526 -7.51 -13.68 28.81
N PRO A 527 -8.32 -14.55 29.46
CA PRO A 527 -8.69 -15.87 28.95
C PRO A 527 -9.52 -15.91 27.66
N LEU A 528 -9.92 -14.78 27.11
CA LEU A 528 -10.72 -14.70 25.87
C LEU A 528 -9.91 -14.69 24.57
N TYR A 529 -8.57 -14.65 24.62
CA TYR A 529 -7.70 -14.55 23.43
C TYR A 529 -6.50 -15.51 23.45
N ALA A 530 -6.62 -16.66 24.07
CA ALA A 530 -5.59 -17.69 24.02
C ALA A 530 -5.55 -18.39 22.65
N ILE A 531 -4.88 -17.77 21.67
CA ILE A 531 -4.39 -18.48 20.48
C ILE A 531 -2.87 -18.29 20.45
N GLU A 532 -2.19 -19.43 20.62
CA GLU A 532 -0.75 -19.62 20.79
C GLU A 532 0.10 -18.93 19.69
N ALA A 533 0.69 -17.81 19.98
CA ALA A 533 1.69 -17.11 19.17
C ALA A 533 2.96 -17.95 18.83
N PRO A 534 3.41 -18.93 19.63
CA PRO A 534 4.61 -19.72 19.33
C PRO A 534 4.53 -20.62 18.10
N LYS A 535 3.33 -21.01 17.66
CA LYS A 535 3.19 -21.95 16.52
C LYS A 535 3.25 -21.27 15.15
N ALA A 536 2.94 -19.98 15.07
CA ALA A 536 3.05 -19.23 13.81
C ALA A 536 4.52 -18.96 13.44
N GLU A 537 5.35 -18.70 14.43
CA GLU A 537 6.79 -18.49 14.25
C GLU A 537 7.54 -19.79 13.87
N LEU A 538 7.11 -20.93 14.44
CA LEU A 538 7.67 -22.24 14.12
C LEU A 538 7.33 -22.65 12.68
N TRP A 539 6.10 -22.43 12.23
CA TRP A 539 5.68 -22.75 10.86
C TRP A 539 6.37 -21.86 9.83
N PHE A 540 6.56 -20.57 10.13
CA PHE A 540 7.29 -19.66 9.26
C PHE A 540 8.77 -20.05 9.16
N LYS A 541 9.38 -20.48 10.27
CA LYS A 541 10.75 -21.02 10.28
C LYS A 541 10.85 -22.35 9.51
N GLU A 542 9.88 -23.24 9.65
CA GLU A 542 9.81 -24.49 8.89
C GLU A 542 9.55 -24.26 7.40
N TYR A 543 8.67 -23.33 7.05
CA TYR A 543 8.41 -22.95 5.66
C TYR A 543 9.63 -22.29 5.00
N VAL A 544 10.31 -21.41 5.70
CA VAL A 544 11.56 -20.80 5.24
C VAL A 544 12.70 -21.85 5.16
N SER A 545 12.76 -22.80 6.09
CA SER A 545 13.71 -23.92 6.05
C SER A 545 13.44 -24.85 4.87
N PHE A 546 12.17 -25.20 4.62
CA PHE A 546 11.76 -25.98 3.45
C PHE A 546 12.12 -25.27 2.13
N LEU A 547 11.95 -23.96 2.05
CA LEU A 547 12.35 -23.17 0.89
C LEU A 547 13.87 -23.08 0.73
N LYS A 548 14.64 -23.15 1.84
CA LYS A 548 16.11 -23.19 1.79
C LYS A 548 16.64 -24.56 1.38
N GLN A 549 16.03 -25.65 1.84
CA GLN A 549 16.41 -27.01 1.46
C GLN A 549 16.12 -27.34 -0.01
N SER A 550 15.04 -26.77 -0.59
CA SER A 550 14.76 -26.90 -2.03
C SER A 550 15.75 -26.16 -2.94
N ARG A 551 16.69 -25.36 -2.37
CA ARG A 551 17.76 -24.66 -3.10
C ARG A 551 19.11 -25.39 -3.11
N SER A 552 19.23 -26.51 -2.38
CA SER A 552 20.51 -27.25 -2.21
C SER A 552 20.53 -28.62 -2.91
N SER A 553 19.66 -28.89 -3.84
CA SER A 553 19.77 -30.06 -4.74
C SER A 553 20.11 -29.60 -6.15
N PRO A 554 21.11 -30.19 -6.79
CA PRO A 554 21.74 -29.74 -8.04
C PRO A 554 20.81 -29.80 -9.26
#